data_a8129fb055c020d67c327943c23052a3
#
_entry.id   a8129fb055c020d67c327943c23052a3
#
_cell.length_a   1.000
_cell.length_b   1.000
_cell.length_c   1.000
_cell.angle_alpha   90.00
_cell.angle_beta   90.00
_cell.angle_gamma   90.00
#
_symmetry.space_group_name_H-M   'P 1'
#
loop_
_entity.id
_entity.type
_entity.pdbx_description
1 polymer ?
#
loop_
_entity_poly.entity_id
_entity_poly.type
_entity_poly.pdbx_seq_one_letter_code
_entity_poly.pdbx_strand_id
1 'polypeptide(L)'
;MDILEEIVARKRVDLQQMKAQFTERTIHQEVELLMQQGIAVQSMSNALKGSPTGIIAEFKRRSPSKGWIKQDADSAQIPLGYQQAGASALSILTDTPYFGGDDSDIQKARNSGVTLPILYKNFVVDEYQLFQARLCGASAVLLIAACLKKDECRALIDMAHELNLEVLLEMHSEADTEYADLQPDMSGVNNRNLGTFHTDVQTSFRLASRLPEYTCRISESGLKDAATLEALRMAGYHGFLMGERFMKEENPPLALKQMLQK
;
A
#
# COMPACT_ATOMS: atom_id res chain seq x y z
N MET A 1 6.59 -7.26 23.34
CA MET A 1 5.86 -6.36 22.42
C MET A 1 6.19 -6.80 21.01
N ASP A 2 5.19 -7.12 20.24
CA ASP A 2 5.38 -7.44 18.82
C ASP A 2 5.82 -6.16 18.08
N ILE A 3 6.62 -6.30 17.01
CA ILE A 3 7.11 -5.16 16.22
C ILE A 3 5.94 -4.30 15.70
N LEU A 4 4.81 -4.90 15.39
CA LEU A 4 3.62 -4.19 14.94
C LEU A 4 3.04 -3.30 16.04
N GLU A 5 2.93 -3.83 17.26
CA GLU A 5 2.49 -3.05 18.43
C GLU A 5 3.42 -1.88 18.72
N GLU A 6 4.74 -2.09 18.61
CA GLU A 6 5.75 -1.02 18.75
C GLU A 6 5.55 0.07 17.70
N ILE A 7 5.40 -0.32 16.42
CA ILE A 7 5.20 0.64 15.32
C ILE A 7 3.91 1.45 15.52
N VAL A 8 2.80 0.79 15.88
CA VAL A 8 1.51 1.45 16.12
C VAL A 8 1.59 2.40 17.30
N ALA A 9 2.20 1.99 18.41
CA ALA A 9 2.38 2.84 19.57
C ALA A 9 3.20 4.09 19.24
N ARG A 10 4.31 3.92 18.52
CA ARG A 10 5.14 5.04 18.03
C ARG A 10 4.36 5.95 17.10
N LYS A 11 3.61 5.39 16.15
CA LYS A 11 2.79 6.15 15.21
C LYS A 11 1.79 7.07 15.92
N ARG A 12 1.13 6.57 16.96
CA ARG A 12 0.18 7.39 17.75
C ARG A 12 0.87 8.59 18.42
N VAL A 13 2.13 8.44 18.87
CA VAL A 13 2.94 9.55 19.43
C VAL A 13 3.34 10.54 18.34
N ASP A 14 3.83 10.04 17.21
CA ASP A 14 4.25 10.88 16.09
C ASP A 14 3.07 11.72 15.55
N LEU A 15 1.88 11.14 15.46
CA LEU A 15 0.66 11.84 15.04
C LEU A 15 0.28 12.99 15.96
N GLN A 16 0.45 12.86 17.29
CA GLN A 16 0.21 13.98 18.21
C GLN A 16 1.10 15.19 17.90
N GLN A 17 2.37 14.92 17.56
CA GLN A 17 3.31 15.97 17.18
C GLN A 17 2.95 16.59 15.83
N MET A 18 2.54 15.77 14.86
CA MET A 18 2.10 16.24 13.54
C MET A 18 0.86 17.13 13.65
N LYS A 19 -0.16 16.70 14.41
CA LYS A 19 -1.39 17.47 14.66
C LYS A 19 -1.12 18.81 15.39
N ALA A 20 -0.08 18.86 16.22
CA ALA A 20 0.33 20.11 16.88
C ALA A 20 1.00 21.12 15.92
N GLN A 21 1.68 20.63 14.89
CA GLN A 21 2.35 21.47 13.88
C GLN A 21 1.41 21.87 12.74
N PHE A 22 0.59 20.93 12.28
CA PHE A 22 -0.39 21.13 11.22
C PHE A 22 -1.75 20.61 11.70
N THR A 23 -2.63 21.52 12.13
CA THR A 23 -3.84 21.17 12.86
C THR A 23 -4.83 20.40 12.00
N GLU A 24 -5.71 19.59 12.63
CA GLU A 24 -6.81 18.89 11.94
C GLU A 24 -7.66 19.87 11.12
N ARG A 25 -8.00 21.01 11.68
CA ARG A 25 -8.75 22.05 10.97
C ARG A 25 -8.03 22.50 9.69
N THR A 26 -6.71 22.69 9.77
CA THR A 26 -5.93 23.15 8.61
C THR A 26 -5.90 22.08 7.52
N ILE A 27 -5.60 20.81 7.89
CA ILE A 27 -5.53 19.73 6.90
C ILE A 27 -6.88 19.48 6.23
N HIS A 28 -7.99 19.58 6.98
CA HIS A 28 -9.34 19.44 6.42
C HIS A 28 -9.63 20.54 5.40
N GLN A 29 -9.30 21.81 5.72
CA GLN A 29 -9.48 22.93 4.79
C GLN A 29 -8.67 22.76 3.50
N GLU A 30 -7.41 22.34 3.61
CA GLU A 30 -6.55 22.09 2.43
C GLU A 30 -7.11 20.96 1.56
N VAL A 31 -7.58 19.86 2.16
CA VAL A 31 -8.19 18.76 1.41
C VAL A 31 -9.51 19.19 0.76
N GLU A 32 -10.35 19.96 1.45
CA GLU A 32 -11.59 20.47 0.89
C GLU A 32 -11.32 21.34 -0.35
N LEU A 33 -10.34 22.24 -0.29
CA LEU A 33 -9.89 23.05 -1.43
C LEU A 33 -9.38 22.18 -2.58
N LEU A 34 -8.62 21.13 -2.27
CA LEU A 34 -8.13 20.18 -3.28
C LEU A 34 -9.27 19.44 -3.95
N MET A 35 -10.27 19.00 -3.19
CA MET A 35 -11.43 18.27 -3.72
C MET A 35 -12.32 19.17 -4.60
N GLN A 36 -12.47 20.45 -4.25
CA GLN A 36 -13.20 21.44 -5.06
C GLN A 36 -12.58 21.66 -6.44
N GLN A 37 -11.28 21.38 -6.62
CA GLN A 37 -10.63 21.44 -7.94
C GLN A 37 -11.07 20.32 -8.89
N GLY A 38 -11.81 19.32 -8.41
CA GLY A 38 -12.37 18.26 -9.24
C GLY A 38 -11.31 17.31 -9.85
N ILE A 39 -10.09 17.28 -9.29
CA ILE A 39 -9.04 16.40 -9.77
C ILE A 39 -9.42 14.96 -9.50
N ALA A 40 -9.63 14.19 -10.58
CA ALA A 40 -10.00 12.78 -10.49
C ALA A 40 -8.88 11.93 -9.86
N VAL A 41 -9.25 11.09 -8.91
CA VAL A 41 -8.35 10.08 -8.34
C VAL A 41 -8.46 8.81 -9.19
N GLN A 42 -7.32 8.25 -9.58
CA GLN A 42 -7.28 7.01 -10.35
C GLN A 42 -7.64 5.82 -9.45
N SER A 43 -8.59 5.00 -9.88
CA SER A 43 -8.97 3.77 -9.16
C SER A 43 -7.87 2.72 -9.28
N MET A 44 -7.34 2.28 -8.15
CA MET A 44 -6.32 1.22 -8.07
C MET A 44 -6.96 -0.15 -8.32
N SER A 45 -8.12 -0.41 -7.74
CA SER A 45 -8.83 -1.68 -7.89
C SER A 45 -9.19 -1.95 -9.36
N ASN A 46 -9.66 -0.93 -10.09
CA ASN A 46 -9.96 -1.03 -11.51
C ASN A 46 -8.69 -1.20 -12.36
N ALA A 47 -7.62 -0.46 -12.04
CA ALA A 47 -6.34 -0.59 -12.72
C ALA A 47 -5.77 -2.02 -12.60
N LEU A 48 -5.93 -2.65 -11.43
CA LEU A 48 -5.47 -4.03 -11.20
C LEU A 48 -6.35 -5.07 -11.88
N LYS A 49 -7.69 -4.95 -11.76
CA LYS A 49 -8.64 -5.86 -12.42
C LYS A 49 -8.52 -5.81 -13.95
N GLY A 50 -8.25 -4.63 -14.52
CA GLY A 50 -8.09 -4.43 -15.96
C GLY A 50 -6.69 -4.75 -16.49
N SER A 51 -5.73 -5.07 -15.62
CA SER A 51 -4.34 -5.27 -16.03
C SER A 51 -4.00 -6.73 -16.36
N PRO A 52 -3.22 -6.98 -17.42
CA PRO A 52 -2.71 -8.32 -17.71
C PRO A 52 -1.64 -8.77 -16.69
N THR A 53 -0.96 -7.84 -16.02
CA THR A 53 0.12 -8.16 -15.07
C THR A 53 -0.29 -8.05 -13.61
N GLY A 54 -1.12 -7.07 -13.25
CA GLY A 54 -1.56 -6.81 -11.89
C GLY A 54 -0.44 -6.41 -10.91
N ILE A 55 0.73 -5.99 -11.41
CA ILE A 55 1.87 -5.67 -10.55
C ILE A 55 1.70 -4.33 -9.85
N ILE A 56 1.73 -4.35 -8.52
CA ILE A 56 1.90 -3.17 -7.67
C ILE A 56 3.39 -3.08 -7.33
N ALA A 57 4.11 -2.19 -8.00
CA ALA A 57 5.54 -2.02 -7.76
C ALA A 57 5.78 -1.10 -6.56
N GLU A 58 6.45 -1.64 -5.52
CA GLU A 58 6.68 -0.93 -4.27
C GLU A 58 8.01 -0.20 -4.25
N PHE A 59 7.97 1.10 -3.96
CA PHE A 59 9.12 1.91 -3.63
C PHE A 59 9.36 1.91 -2.11
N LYS A 60 10.54 1.44 -1.71
CA LYS A 60 10.91 1.28 -0.31
C LYS A 60 12.42 1.37 -0.12
N ARG A 61 12.88 2.28 0.77
CA ARG A 61 14.31 2.43 1.07
C ARG A 61 14.81 1.49 2.15
N ARG A 62 13.96 1.14 3.12
CA ARG A 62 14.30 0.40 4.34
C ARG A 62 13.18 -0.55 4.73
N SER A 63 13.50 -1.58 5.53
CA SER A 63 12.50 -2.38 6.23
C SER A 63 13.02 -2.85 7.58
N PRO A 64 12.13 -3.14 8.58
CA PRO A 64 12.56 -3.66 9.88
C PRO A 64 13.37 -4.94 9.79
N SER A 65 13.05 -5.83 8.84
CA SER A 65 13.72 -7.13 8.68
C SER A 65 15.05 -7.09 7.95
N LYS A 66 15.34 -6.02 7.16
CA LYS A 66 16.53 -5.94 6.28
C LYS A 66 17.40 -4.70 6.53
N GLY A 67 16.91 -3.74 7.32
CA GLY A 67 17.56 -2.44 7.40
C GLY A 67 17.48 -1.66 6.08
N TRP A 68 18.49 -0.89 5.77
CA TRP A 68 18.57 -0.13 4.51
C TRP A 68 18.74 -1.08 3.31
N ILE A 69 17.83 -0.98 2.33
CA ILE A 69 17.86 -1.72 1.06
C ILE A 69 18.52 -0.83 -0.01
N LYS A 70 18.08 0.43 -0.09
CA LYS A 70 18.62 1.44 -1.02
C LYS A 70 18.36 2.83 -0.43
N GLN A 71 19.29 3.30 0.42
CA GLN A 71 19.12 4.53 1.20
C GLN A 71 18.92 5.77 0.32
N ASP A 72 19.71 5.88 -0.76
CA ASP A 72 19.71 7.04 -1.67
C ASP A 72 18.72 6.88 -2.84
N ALA A 73 17.70 5.99 -2.69
CA ALA A 73 16.71 5.77 -3.73
C ALA A 73 15.88 7.04 -3.99
N ASP A 74 15.80 7.42 -5.26
CA ASP A 74 15.08 8.61 -5.72
C ASP A 74 13.60 8.27 -5.96
N SER A 75 12.73 8.90 -5.17
CA SER A 75 11.27 8.73 -5.25
C SER A 75 10.62 9.42 -6.46
N ALA A 76 11.34 10.27 -7.18
CA ALA A 76 10.88 10.81 -8.45
C ALA A 76 11.19 9.84 -9.61
N GLN A 77 12.39 9.26 -9.62
CA GLN A 77 12.86 8.46 -10.76
C GLN A 77 12.37 7.01 -10.72
N ILE A 78 12.46 6.33 -9.58
CA ILE A 78 12.14 4.89 -9.49
C ILE A 78 10.65 4.64 -9.72
N PRO A 79 9.69 5.35 -9.08
CA PRO A 79 8.26 5.18 -9.36
C PRO A 79 7.88 5.49 -10.82
N LEU A 80 8.44 6.54 -11.41
CA LEU A 80 8.26 6.84 -12.83
C LEU A 80 8.81 5.72 -13.72
N GLY A 81 9.99 5.21 -13.38
CA GLY A 81 10.57 4.06 -14.08
C GLY A 81 9.72 2.79 -13.96
N TYR A 82 9.10 2.53 -12.82
CA TYR A 82 8.15 1.41 -12.66
C TYR A 82 6.93 1.57 -13.55
N GLN A 83 6.36 2.78 -13.65
CA GLN A 83 5.28 3.07 -14.58
C GLN A 83 5.70 2.77 -16.01
N GLN A 84 6.86 3.24 -16.44
CA GLN A 84 7.40 3.01 -17.79
C GLN A 84 7.75 1.54 -18.06
N ALA A 85 8.08 0.78 -17.02
CA ALA A 85 8.35 -0.65 -17.08
C ALA A 85 7.09 -1.52 -17.16
N GLY A 86 5.89 -0.95 -16.96
CA GLY A 86 4.61 -1.66 -17.09
C GLY A 86 3.98 -2.10 -15.75
N ALA A 87 4.31 -1.44 -14.64
CA ALA A 87 3.54 -1.58 -13.41
C ALA A 87 2.07 -1.18 -13.64
N SER A 88 1.15 -1.82 -12.94
CA SER A 88 -0.29 -1.51 -12.98
C SER A 88 -0.68 -0.46 -11.95
N ALA A 89 0.04 -0.45 -10.84
CA ALA A 89 -0.10 0.49 -9.73
C ALA A 89 1.25 0.60 -8.99
N LEU A 90 1.34 1.58 -8.12
CA LEU A 90 2.51 1.80 -7.27
C LEU A 90 2.13 1.71 -5.80
N SER A 91 3.08 1.27 -4.97
CA SER A 91 3.04 1.38 -3.52
C SER A 91 4.23 2.20 -3.05
N ILE A 92 4.02 3.25 -2.27
CA ILE A 92 5.10 4.10 -1.76
C ILE A 92 5.05 4.12 -0.24
N LEU A 93 6.13 3.63 0.39
CA LEU A 93 6.27 3.68 1.85
C LEU A 93 6.45 5.13 2.29
N THR A 94 5.63 5.58 3.25
CA THR A 94 5.67 6.93 3.80
C THR A 94 5.98 6.95 5.30
N ASP A 95 6.26 5.79 5.90
CA ASP A 95 6.71 5.70 7.29
C ASP A 95 8.21 5.96 7.40
N THR A 96 8.59 7.03 8.12
CA THR A 96 9.98 7.45 8.23
C THR A 96 10.81 6.57 9.17
N PRO A 97 10.37 6.28 10.42
CA PRO A 97 11.22 5.61 11.40
C PRO A 97 11.63 4.19 11.00
N TYR A 98 10.72 3.42 10.39
CA TYR A 98 10.94 2.00 10.11
C TYR A 98 11.25 1.72 8.64
N PHE A 99 10.75 2.57 7.71
CA PHE A 99 10.85 2.32 6.27
C PHE A 99 11.64 3.40 5.50
N GLY A 100 12.02 4.50 6.16
CA GLY A 100 12.78 5.58 5.55
C GLY A 100 12.01 6.32 4.45
N GLY A 101 10.68 6.32 4.56
CA GLY A 101 9.77 7.00 3.66
C GLY A 101 9.29 8.33 4.22
N ASP A 102 8.58 9.09 3.39
CA ASP A 102 7.98 10.38 3.73
C ASP A 102 6.82 10.68 2.78
N ASP A 103 5.81 11.45 3.23
CA ASP A 103 4.66 11.83 2.39
C ASP A 103 5.08 12.57 1.12
N SER A 104 6.17 13.35 1.18
CA SER A 104 6.75 14.03 0.01
C SER A 104 7.27 13.09 -1.06
N ASP A 105 7.49 11.80 -0.75
CA ASP A 105 7.91 10.82 -1.74
C ASP A 105 6.79 10.56 -2.78
N ILE A 106 5.52 10.57 -2.35
CA ILE A 106 4.37 10.49 -3.28
C ILE A 106 4.27 11.77 -4.11
N GLN A 107 4.42 12.94 -3.48
CA GLN A 107 4.39 14.21 -4.21
C GLN A 107 5.51 14.31 -5.26
N LYS A 108 6.74 13.87 -4.92
CA LYS A 108 7.86 13.82 -5.87
C LYS A 108 7.57 12.88 -7.03
N ALA A 109 6.98 11.71 -6.77
CA ALA A 109 6.55 10.78 -7.81
C ALA A 109 5.49 11.43 -8.73
N ARG A 110 4.47 12.08 -8.17
CA ARG A 110 3.45 12.80 -8.95
C ARG A 110 4.06 13.91 -9.81
N ASN A 111 4.92 14.73 -9.22
CA ASN A 111 5.59 15.85 -9.92
C ASN A 111 6.53 15.37 -11.04
N SER A 112 7.04 14.15 -10.96
CA SER A 112 7.86 13.55 -12.04
C SER A 112 7.03 13.01 -13.23
N GLY A 113 5.70 13.02 -13.14
CA GLY A 113 4.80 12.57 -14.20
C GLY A 113 4.18 11.18 -13.97
N VAL A 114 4.23 10.64 -12.74
CA VAL A 114 3.50 9.42 -12.40
C VAL A 114 2.01 9.67 -12.42
N THR A 115 1.30 8.94 -13.28
CA THR A 115 -0.17 8.95 -13.42
C THR A 115 -0.84 7.70 -12.87
N LEU A 116 -0.12 6.61 -12.68
CA LEU A 116 -0.66 5.38 -12.10
C LEU A 116 -1.26 5.61 -10.69
N PRO A 117 -2.25 4.81 -10.27
CA PRO A 117 -2.72 4.86 -8.90
C PRO A 117 -1.58 4.53 -7.92
N ILE A 118 -1.51 5.27 -6.81
CA ILE A 118 -0.50 5.12 -5.76
C ILE A 118 -1.16 4.74 -4.44
N LEU A 119 -0.69 3.64 -3.86
CA LEU A 119 -1.02 3.24 -2.50
C LEU A 119 -0.17 4.02 -1.49
N TYR A 120 -0.81 4.72 -0.57
CA TYR A 120 -0.20 5.28 0.65
C TYR A 120 0.11 4.13 1.61
N LYS A 121 1.35 3.68 1.60
CA LYS A 121 1.79 2.51 2.39
C LYS A 121 2.33 2.99 3.74
N ASN A 122 1.45 3.10 4.72
CA ASN A 122 1.74 3.54 6.08
C ASN A 122 0.92 2.71 7.08
N PHE A 123 1.19 2.83 8.37
CA PHE A 123 0.36 2.29 9.45
C PHE A 123 -0.72 3.33 9.77
N VAL A 124 -1.86 3.23 9.11
CA VAL A 124 -2.99 4.14 9.32
C VAL A 124 -3.75 3.71 10.56
N VAL A 125 -3.81 4.59 11.56
CA VAL A 125 -4.46 4.38 12.86
C VAL A 125 -5.32 5.56 13.29
N ASP A 126 -5.42 6.58 12.44
CA ASP A 126 -6.13 7.84 12.72
C ASP A 126 -6.58 8.46 11.39
N GLU A 127 -7.78 9.08 11.39
CA GLU A 127 -8.33 9.74 10.19
C GLU A 127 -7.42 10.85 9.63
N TYR A 128 -6.65 11.53 10.47
CA TYR A 128 -5.70 12.55 10.04
C TYR A 128 -4.76 12.05 8.92
N GLN A 129 -4.36 10.78 8.99
CA GLN A 129 -3.50 10.17 7.97
C GLN A 129 -4.19 9.99 6.61
N LEU A 130 -5.53 9.87 6.61
CA LEU A 130 -6.31 9.81 5.37
C LEU A 130 -6.28 11.16 4.64
N PHE A 131 -6.37 12.25 5.40
CA PHE A 131 -6.22 13.61 4.85
C PHE A 131 -4.79 13.84 4.34
N GLN A 132 -3.75 13.37 5.07
CA GLN A 132 -2.36 13.40 4.59
C GLN A 132 -2.22 12.63 3.28
N ALA A 133 -2.76 11.41 3.19
CA ALA A 133 -2.73 10.59 1.99
C ALA A 133 -3.40 11.30 0.80
N ARG A 134 -4.54 11.96 1.04
CA ARG A 134 -5.24 12.73 0.01
C ARG A 134 -4.44 13.92 -0.49
N LEU A 135 -3.81 14.68 0.43
CA LEU A 135 -2.98 15.84 0.10
C LEU A 135 -1.70 15.48 -0.65
N CYS A 136 -1.05 14.38 -0.30
CA CYS A 136 0.17 13.97 -1.02
C CYS A 136 -0.11 13.36 -2.40
N GLY A 137 -1.38 13.12 -2.78
CA GLY A 137 -1.77 12.62 -4.09
C GLY A 137 -1.87 11.11 -4.20
N ALA A 138 -2.10 10.42 -3.08
CA ALA A 138 -2.41 8.99 -3.07
C ALA A 138 -3.77 8.70 -3.73
N SER A 139 -3.94 7.46 -4.20
CA SER A 139 -5.19 6.95 -4.77
C SER A 139 -5.88 5.96 -3.84
N ALA A 140 -5.10 5.29 -3.01
CA ALA A 140 -5.57 4.31 -2.04
C ALA A 140 -4.73 4.39 -0.76
N VAL A 141 -5.29 3.90 0.33
CA VAL A 141 -4.63 3.79 1.63
C VAL A 141 -4.59 2.34 2.11
N LEU A 142 -3.56 2.02 2.88
CA LEU A 142 -3.45 0.74 3.57
C LEU A 142 -4.13 0.81 4.93
N LEU A 143 -5.04 -0.12 5.20
CA LEU A 143 -5.49 -0.45 6.54
C LEU A 143 -5.05 -1.88 6.87
N ILE A 144 -4.57 -2.11 8.09
CA ILE A 144 -4.08 -3.43 8.54
C ILE A 144 -5.03 -3.95 9.61
N ALA A 145 -5.72 -5.05 9.34
CA ALA A 145 -6.71 -5.62 10.25
C ALA A 145 -6.13 -5.86 11.65
N ALA A 146 -4.91 -6.39 11.74
CA ALA A 146 -4.21 -6.64 13.00
C ALA A 146 -3.87 -5.37 13.82
N CYS A 147 -3.95 -4.17 13.23
CA CYS A 147 -3.64 -2.90 13.90
C CYS A 147 -4.86 -2.16 14.46
N LEU A 148 -6.07 -2.56 14.05
CA LEU A 148 -7.29 -1.80 14.25
C LEU A 148 -8.38 -2.67 14.86
N LYS A 149 -9.22 -2.09 15.71
CA LYS A 149 -10.50 -2.73 16.04
C LYS A 149 -11.44 -2.64 14.84
N LYS A 150 -12.38 -3.58 14.73
CA LYS A 150 -13.28 -3.66 13.58
C LYS A 150 -14.10 -2.37 13.37
N ASP A 151 -14.55 -1.75 14.45
CA ASP A 151 -15.30 -0.48 14.38
C ASP A 151 -14.40 0.70 13.96
N GLU A 152 -13.15 0.75 14.44
CA GLU A 152 -12.16 1.75 14.00
C GLU A 152 -11.85 1.57 12.50
N CYS A 153 -11.68 0.32 12.06
CA CYS A 153 -11.44 0.00 10.65
C CYS A 153 -12.61 0.44 9.77
N ARG A 154 -13.86 0.19 10.18
CA ARG A 154 -15.07 0.66 9.48
C ARG A 154 -15.08 2.17 9.33
N ALA A 155 -14.88 2.91 10.43
CA ALA A 155 -14.87 4.37 10.39
C ALA A 155 -13.78 4.92 9.44
N LEU A 156 -12.61 4.30 9.42
CA LEU A 156 -11.53 4.69 8.51
C LEU A 156 -11.84 4.36 7.04
N ILE A 157 -12.53 3.24 6.75
CA ILE A 157 -13.00 2.92 5.39
C ILE A 157 -14.00 3.97 4.93
N ASP A 158 -15.01 4.26 5.74
CA ASP A 158 -16.05 5.24 5.40
C ASP A 158 -15.43 6.62 5.12
N MET A 159 -14.53 7.09 6.00
CA MET A 159 -13.81 8.35 5.82
C MET A 159 -12.90 8.36 4.57
N ALA A 160 -12.20 7.25 4.28
CA ALA A 160 -11.39 7.15 3.07
C ALA A 160 -12.24 7.31 1.80
N HIS A 161 -13.42 6.68 1.76
CA HIS A 161 -14.35 6.81 0.65
C HIS A 161 -14.89 8.25 0.50
N GLU A 162 -15.20 8.95 1.61
CA GLU A 162 -15.58 10.38 1.57
C GLU A 162 -14.46 11.25 0.95
N LEU A 163 -13.20 10.87 1.16
CA LEU A 163 -12.04 11.55 0.57
C LEU A 163 -11.70 11.08 -0.86
N ASN A 164 -12.54 10.24 -1.48
CA ASN A 164 -12.27 9.59 -2.77
C ASN A 164 -10.97 8.76 -2.79
N LEU A 165 -10.62 8.13 -1.66
CA LEU A 165 -9.52 7.18 -1.55
C LEU A 165 -10.08 5.75 -1.51
N GLU A 166 -9.51 4.85 -2.29
CA GLU A 166 -9.76 3.41 -2.14
C GLU A 166 -8.99 2.85 -0.94
N VAL A 167 -9.47 1.72 -0.42
CA VAL A 167 -8.85 1.04 0.72
C VAL A 167 -8.33 -0.34 0.32
N LEU A 168 -7.04 -0.58 0.59
CA LEU A 168 -6.46 -1.92 0.66
C LEU A 168 -6.46 -2.38 2.12
N LEU A 169 -7.31 -3.35 2.44
CA LEU A 169 -7.36 -3.97 3.76
C LEU A 169 -6.44 -5.20 3.78
N GLU A 170 -5.33 -5.08 4.52
CA GLU A 170 -4.30 -6.13 4.65
C GLU A 170 -4.65 -7.10 5.78
N MET A 171 -4.59 -8.39 5.49
CA MET A 171 -4.91 -9.51 6.37
C MET A 171 -3.74 -10.50 6.40
N HIS A 172 -3.49 -11.13 7.57
CA HIS A 172 -2.38 -12.06 7.79
C HIS A 172 -2.84 -13.45 8.23
N SER A 173 -4.07 -13.57 8.73
CA SER A 173 -4.60 -14.78 9.35
C SER A 173 -6.05 -15.03 8.95
N GLU A 174 -6.56 -16.23 9.29
CA GLU A 174 -7.98 -16.54 9.11
C GLU A 174 -8.88 -15.63 9.95
N ALA A 175 -8.46 -15.26 11.15
CA ALA A 175 -9.22 -14.34 12.01
C ALA A 175 -9.41 -12.97 11.36
N ASP A 176 -8.38 -12.48 10.64
CA ASP A 176 -8.44 -11.18 9.98
C ASP A 176 -9.47 -11.17 8.82
N THR A 177 -9.81 -12.34 8.26
CA THR A 177 -10.80 -12.40 7.15
C THR A 177 -12.20 -11.98 7.56
N GLU A 178 -12.50 -11.91 8.86
CA GLU A 178 -13.76 -11.34 9.39
C GLU A 178 -13.90 -9.83 9.09
N TYR A 179 -12.78 -9.14 8.79
CA TYR A 179 -12.80 -7.72 8.41
C TYR A 179 -13.20 -7.52 6.94
N ALA A 180 -13.17 -8.56 6.12
CA ALA A 180 -13.51 -8.46 4.70
C ALA A 180 -14.99 -8.09 4.46
N ASP A 181 -15.89 -8.31 5.45
CA ASP A 181 -17.29 -7.88 5.41
C ASP A 181 -17.46 -6.35 5.54
N LEU A 182 -16.41 -5.62 5.90
CA LEU A 182 -16.38 -4.15 5.94
C LEU A 182 -16.39 -3.51 4.53
N GLN A 183 -16.37 -4.32 3.49
CA GLN A 183 -16.44 -3.91 2.08
C GLN A 183 -15.31 -2.97 1.62
N PRO A 184 -14.04 -3.32 1.89
CA PRO A 184 -12.92 -2.58 1.30
C PRO A 184 -12.91 -2.76 -0.23
N ASP A 185 -12.29 -1.83 -0.96
CA ASP A 185 -12.13 -1.92 -2.42
C ASP A 185 -11.20 -3.07 -2.81
N MET A 186 -10.18 -3.28 -1.99
CA MET A 186 -9.17 -4.31 -2.17
C MET A 186 -8.95 -5.10 -0.88
N SER A 187 -8.89 -6.43 -1.00
CA SER A 187 -8.59 -7.36 0.09
C SER A 187 -7.21 -7.96 -0.11
N GLY A 188 -6.25 -7.59 0.73
CA GLY A 188 -4.86 -8.02 0.66
C GLY A 188 -4.53 -9.17 1.60
N VAL A 189 -3.81 -10.16 1.13
CA VAL A 189 -3.19 -11.19 1.97
C VAL A 189 -1.68 -10.97 2.00
N ASN A 190 -1.15 -10.62 3.17
CA ASN A 190 0.28 -10.52 3.35
C ASN A 190 0.86 -11.86 3.80
N ASN A 191 1.68 -12.45 2.93
CA ASN A 191 2.33 -13.74 3.16
C ASN A 191 3.46 -13.66 4.21
N ARG A 192 3.82 -12.46 4.68
CA ARG A 192 4.83 -12.27 5.72
C ARG A 192 4.16 -12.16 7.09
N ASN A 193 4.51 -13.05 7.99
CA ASN A 193 4.14 -12.91 9.39
C ASN A 193 4.90 -11.72 10.01
N LEU A 194 4.20 -10.78 10.60
CA LEU A 194 4.78 -9.53 11.11
C LEU A 194 5.62 -9.73 12.37
N GLY A 195 5.32 -10.76 13.20
CA GLY A 195 6.07 -11.04 14.42
C GLY A 195 7.36 -11.82 14.17
N THR A 196 7.35 -12.79 13.25
CA THR A 196 8.51 -13.68 12.97
C THR A 196 9.27 -13.31 11.70
N PHE A 197 8.74 -12.44 10.86
CA PHE A 197 9.21 -12.12 9.51
C PHE A 197 9.28 -13.32 8.55
N HIS A 198 8.79 -14.49 8.95
CA HIS A 198 8.67 -15.64 8.07
C HIS A 198 7.68 -15.34 6.95
N THR A 199 8.02 -15.72 5.73
CA THR A 199 7.19 -15.48 4.55
C THR A 199 6.82 -16.80 3.90
N ASP A 200 5.51 -17.07 3.78
CA ASP A 200 4.96 -18.29 3.19
C ASP A 200 3.82 -17.95 2.23
N VAL A 201 4.07 -18.06 0.92
CA VAL A 201 3.08 -17.77 -0.13
C VAL A 201 1.83 -18.66 -0.05
N GLN A 202 1.93 -19.82 0.63
CA GLN A 202 0.77 -20.70 0.86
C GLN A 202 -0.33 -20.02 1.68
N THR A 203 0.01 -18.95 2.43
CA THR A 203 -1.01 -18.15 3.14
C THR A 203 -2.03 -17.55 2.17
N SER A 204 -1.60 -16.99 1.04
CA SER A 204 -2.52 -16.49 0.00
C SER A 204 -3.42 -17.61 -0.54
N PHE A 205 -2.89 -18.79 -0.81
CA PHE A 205 -3.71 -19.91 -1.30
C PHE A 205 -4.71 -20.38 -0.25
N ARG A 206 -4.33 -20.48 1.02
CA ARG A 206 -5.23 -20.90 2.11
C ARG A 206 -6.38 -19.91 2.33
N LEU A 207 -6.11 -18.62 2.21
CA LEU A 207 -7.11 -17.59 2.48
C LEU A 207 -7.94 -17.19 1.24
N ALA A 208 -7.56 -17.61 0.04
CA ALA A 208 -8.23 -17.23 -1.21
C ALA A 208 -9.75 -17.46 -1.19
N SER A 209 -10.20 -18.61 -0.70
CA SER A 209 -11.64 -18.96 -0.65
C SER A 209 -12.42 -18.21 0.44
N ARG A 210 -11.73 -17.51 1.36
CA ARG A 210 -12.36 -16.73 2.43
C ARG A 210 -12.53 -15.27 2.06
N LEU A 211 -11.83 -14.81 1.01
CA LEU A 211 -11.97 -13.44 0.54
C LEU A 211 -13.22 -13.28 -0.33
N PRO A 212 -13.96 -12.18 -0.20
CA PRO A 212 -15.11 -11.90 -1.03
C PRO A 212 -14.74 -11.82 -2.52
N GLU A 213 -15.61 -12.33 -3.39
CA GLU A 213 -15.36 -12.27 -4.85
C GLU A 213 -15.51 -10.88 -5.44
N TYR A 214 -16.28 -10.02 -4.79
CA TYR A 214 -16.51 -8.65 -5.28
C TYR A 214 -15.30 -7.72 -5.09
N THR A 215 -14.40 -8.01 -4.13
CA THR A 215 -13.21 -7.19 -3.89
C THR A 215 -12.11 -7.48 -4.90
N CYS A 216 -11.20 -6.52 -5.10
CA CYS A 216 -9.96 -6.76 -5.81
C CYS A 216 -8.97 -7.46 -4.87
N ARG A 217 -8.66 -8.74 -5.11
CA ARG A 217 -7.81 -9.54 -4.23
C ARG A 217 -6.33 -9.32 -4.54
N ILE A 218 -5.54 -9.03 -3.50
CA ILE A 218 -4.11 -8.71 -3.60
C ILE A 218 -3.30 -9.72 -2.80
N SER A 219 -2.23 -10.26 -3.39
CA SER A 219 -1.22 -11.06 -2.67
C SER A 219 0.05 -10.22 -2.47
N GLU A 220 0.58 -10.23 -1.25
CA GLU A 220 1.73 -9.42 -0.85
C GLU A 220 2.83 -10.27 -0.23
N SER A 221 4.07 -9.90 -0.47
CA SER A 221 5.27 -10.55 0.06
C SER A 221 5.55 -11.95 -0.48
N GLY A 222 6.83 -12.28 -0.64
CA GLY A 222 7.27 -13.62 -1.02
C GLY A 222 7.04 -14.02 -2.47
N LEU A 223 6.57 -13.13 -3.31
CA LEU A 223 6.31 -13.36 -4.73
C LEU A 223 7.62 -13.37 -5.51
N LYS A 224 8.00 -14.51 -6.09
CA LYS A 224 9.34 -14.71 -6.64
C LYS A 224 9.40 -14.79 -8.17
N ASP A 225 8.41 -15.40 -8.81
CA ASP A 225 8.45 -15.76 -10.22
C ASP A 225 7.07 -15.73 -10.88
N ALA A 226 7.06 -15.75 -12.21
CA ALA A 226 5.84 -15.69 -13.01
C ALA A 226 4.90 -16.89 -12.76
N ALA A 227 5.44 -18.08 -12.50
CA ALA A 227 4.62 -19.27 -12.25
C ALA A 227 3.82 -19.13 -10.95
N THR A 228 4.43 -18.55 -9.89
CA THR A 228 3.72 -18.24 -8.65
C THR A 228 2.61 -17.21 -8.87
N LEU A 229 2.87 -16.16 -9.68
CA LEU A 229 1.86 -15.15 -9.99
C LEU A 229 0.68 -15.76 -10.77
N GLU A 230 0.96 -16.61 -11.74
CA GLU A 230 -0.09 -17.29 -12.51
C GLU A 230 -0.93 -18.21 -11.63
N ALA A 231 -0.30 -19.01 -10.76
CA ALA A 231 -1.03 -19.86 -9.82
C ALA A 231 -1.92 -19.03 -8.87
N LEU A 232 -1.46 -17.89 -8.39
CA LEU A 232 -2.25 -16.97 -7.57
C LEU A 232 -3.40 -16.35 -8.36
N ARG A 233 -3.18 -16.02 -9.64
CA ARG A 233 -4.20 -15.51 -10.53
C ARG A 233 -5.33 -16.55 -10.71
N MET A 234 -4.97 -17.82 -10.92
CA MET A 234 -5.93 -18.92 -10.96
C MET A 234 -6.69 -19.12 -9.65
N ALA A 235 -6.10 -18.74 -8.52
CA ALA A 235 -6.75 -18.71 -7.21
C ALA A 235 -7.62 -17.45 -6.98
N GLY A 236 -7.74 -16.56 -7.98
CA GLY A 236 -8.61 -15.39 -7.96
C GLY A 236 -7.96 -14.08 -7.49
N TYR A 237 -6.63 -14.00 -7.44
CA TYR A 237 -5.91 -12.76 -7.16
C TYR A 237 -5.77 -11.91 -8.42
N HIS A 238 -5.93 -10.59 -8.27
CA HIS A 238 -5.85 -9.60 -9.34
C HIS A 238 -4.56 -8.76 -9.25
N GLY A 239 -4.06 -8.55 -8.02
CA GLY A 239 -2.92 -7.70 -7.74
C GLY A 239 -1.80 -8.43 -7.00
N PHE A 240 -0.56 -8.03 -7.28
CA PHE A 240 0.65 -8.63 -6.75
C PHE A 240 1.61 -7.53 -6.27
N LEU A 241 1.69 -7.33 -4.95
CA LEU A 241 2.53 -6.29 -4.36
C LEU A 241 3.95 -6.79 -4.17
N MET A 242 4.89 -6.17 -4.88
CA MET A 242 6.28 -6.58 -4.97
C MET A 242 7.22 -5.38 -4.81
N GLY A 243 8.09 -5.42 -3.79
CA GLY A 243 9.05 -4.35 -3.50
C GLY A 243 10.48 -4.84 -3.41
N GLU A 244 10.80 -5.66 -2.40
CA GLU A 244 12.16 -6.11 -2.11
C GLU A 244 12.86 -6.74 -3.33
N ARG A 245 12.10 -7.50 -4.15
CA ARG A 245 12.63 -8.13 -5.36
C ARG A 245 13.25 -7.13 -6.32
N PHE A 246 12.65 -5.95 -6.47
CA PHE A 246 13.11 -4.93 -7.40
C PHE A 246 14.09 -3.97 -6.73
N MET A 247 13.75 -3.49 -5.52
CA MET A 247 14.54 -2.45 -4.83
C MET A 247 15.97 -2.88 -4.47
N LYS A 248 16.23 -4.18 -4.32
CA LYS A 248 17.60 -4.71 -4.08
C LYS A 248 18.49 -4.68 -5.32
N GLU A 249 17.91 -4.60 -6.52
CA GLU A 249 18.66 -4.58 -7.77
C GLU A 249 19.26 -3.19 -8.02
N GLU A 250 20.34 -3.13 -8.79
CA GLU A 250 20.98 -1.86 -9.14
C GLU A 250 19.99 -0.92 -9.84
N ASN A 251 19.22 -1.45 -10.78
CA ASN A 251 18.16 -0.74 -11.51
C ASN A 251 16.79 -1.40 -11.28
N PRO A 252 16.02 -0.95 -10.27
CA PRO A 252 14.72 -1.53 -9.94
C PRO A 252 13.69 -1.52 -11.09
N PRO A 253 13.51 -0.45 -11.88
CA PRO A 253 12.64 -0.46 -13.06
C PRO A 253 13.02 -1.49 -14.12
N LEU A 254 14.32 -1.65 -14.39
CA LEU A 254 14.79 -2.66 -15.34
C LEU A 254 14.49 -4.07 -14.84
N ALA A 255 14.64 -4.32 -13.56
CA ALA A 255 14.32 -5.62 -12.95
C ALA A 255 12.84 -5.98 -13.09
N LEU A 256 11.93 -5.00 -12.92
CA LEU A 256 10.52 -5.17 -13.21
C LEU A 256 10.28 -5.49 -14.69
N LYS A 257 10.84 -4.70 -15.60
CA LYS A 257 10.70 -4.90 -17.05
C LYS A 257 11.14 -6.29 -17.48
N GLN A 258 12.28 -6.75 -16.99
CA GLN A 258 12.80 -8.10 -17.29
C GLN A 258 11.90 -9.22 -16.73
N MET A 259 11.24 -8.99 -15.59
CA MET A 259 10.30 -9.96 -15.03
C MET A 259 9.03 -10.08 -15.88
N LEU A 260 8.54 -8.97 -16.44
CA LEU A 260 7.32 -8.94 -17.28
C LEU A 260 7.53 -9.46 -18.70
N GLN A 261 8.78 -9.62 -19.14
CA GLN A 261 9.13 -10.14 -20.47
C GLN A 261 9.34 -11.66 -20.51
N LYS A 262 9.31 -12.32 -19.35
CA LYS A 262 9.45 -13.78 -19.19
C LYS A 262 8.10 -14.47 -19.10
#